data_17bb380b6482261cc9807f15a3330152
#
_entry.id   17bb380b6482261cc9807f15a3330152
#
_cell.length_a   1.000
_cell.length_b   1.000
_cell.length_c   1.000
_cell.angle_alpha   90.00
_cell.angle_beta   90.00
_cell.angle_gamma   90.00
#
_symmetry.space_group_name_H-M   'P 1'
#
loop_
_entity.id
_entity.type
_entity.pdbx_description
1 polymer ?
#
loop_
_entity_poly.entity_id
_entity_poly.type
_entity_poly.pdbx_seq_one_letter_code
_entity_poly.pdbx_strand_id
1 'polypeptide(L)'
;MRNHFKYIVAILLLLFVSVSCTSNFEDVSKNPNASDEALPQALLAPALTSVVKANMSRTRSLTNELMQVTVLMGDIEGRIFRYDIRKSVADYLWNNWYVQLTNFKDMYETAQTLYTVESDKTYNTYMGISLICQCWVFSMLTDTYGDIPYTEACQGKKGILTPVFDRQEDIYTDIFAKLEQANELLANGSDLPEEQVICDPLFQGNALKWRKLSNSLYLRLLLRVSGKEEETAAAKIAEILEERPTDYPIMTSNDDSAILRWTGEQPYVSPFYTLRDSDWRTYVLAEFFLDNLNRWNDPRRPKWADTSNGEYAGVPSGYPVGEEVSARSRLPLALKNDPRLGNIMNYAELEFIITEASVKRYISADAETHYKNGVIAALGMWDLTASSAYLDNTAVKWDDGESLDDKMSRIHLQKYYSLFYTDLQQWFECRRTGYPILPKGAGLLNGGELPSRLNYPVYLQTTNRKNYYDAVSSQGEDEISTKVWWQRKDNQ
;
A
#
# COMPACT_ATOMS: atom_id res chain seq x y z
N MET A 1 6.32 77.96 -28.32
CA MET A 1 7.05 77.56 -27.09
C MET A 1 6.13 77.02 -25.95
N ARG A 2 4.96 77.57 -25.72
CA ARG A 2 4.11 77.16 -24.57
C ARG A 2 3.44 75.79 -24.65
N ASN A 3 3.27 75.25 -25.88
CA ASN A 3 2.68 73.95 -26.10
C ASN A 3 3.73 72.79 -26.05
N HIS A 4 4.97 73.02 -26.48
CA HIS A 4 6.03 72.04 -26.39
C HIS A 4 6.47 71.76 -24.93
N PHE A 5 6.39 72.76 -24.06
CA PHE A 5 6.65 72.61 -22.64
C PHE A 5 5.64 71.70 -21.91
N LYS A 6 4.35 71.76 -22.33
CA LYS A 6 3.30 70.92 -21.77
C LYS A 6 3.48 69.45 -22.18
N TYR A 7 3.95 69.17 -23.40
CA TYR A 7 4.22 67.80 -23.84
C TYR A 7 5.47 67.22 -23.18
N ILE A 8 6.48 68.02 -22.93
CA ILE A 8 7.70 67.60 -22.22
C ILE A 8 7.38 67.28 -20.77
N VAL A 9 6.57 68.05 -20.08
CA VAL A 9 6.11 67.81 -18.70
C VAL A 9 5.22 66.55 -18.63
N ALA A 10 4.33 66.33 -19.62
CA ALA A 10 3.49 65.14 -19.68
C ALA A 10 4.31 63.87 -19.96
N ILE A 11 5.35 63.91 -20.80
CA ILE A 11 6.25 62.78 -21.07
C ILE A 11 7.15 62.50 -19.87
N LEU A 12 7.62 63.50 -19.14
CA LEU A 12 8.34 63.33 -17.88
C LEU A 12 7.47 62.75 -16.77
N LEU A 13 6.19 63.14 -16.67
CA LEU A 13 5.24 62.53 -15.72
C LEU A 13 4.93 61.06 -16.08
N LEU A 14 4.80 60.73 -17.37
CA LEU A 14 4.61 59.32 -17.81
C LEU A 14 5.86 58.45 -17.57
N LEU A 15 7.04 58.99 -17.64
CA LEU A 15 8.30 58.27 -17.32
C LEU A 15 8.47 58.04 -15.80
N PHE A 16 7.90 58.87 -14.93
CA PHE A 16 7.92 58.68 -13.48
C PHE A 16 6.92 57.64 -13.00
N VAL A 17 5.87 57.32 -13.77
CA VAL A 17 4.88 56.29 -13.39
C VAL A 17 5.36 54.88 -13.75
N SER A 18 6.38 54.73 -14.63
CA SER A 18 6.91 53.42 -15.03
C SER A 18 8.04 52.88 -14.13
N VAL A 19 8.45 53.60 -13.07
CA VAL A 19 9.47 53.14 -12.10
C VAL A 19 8.84 52.89 -10.73
N SER A 20 7.60 52.44 -10.69
CA SER A 20 6.93 52.07 -9.43
C SER A 20 6.88 50.55 -9.27
N CYS A 21 7.70 50.09 -8.35
CA CYS A 21 7.50 48.87 -7.56
C CYS A 21 7.45 47.52 -8.31
N THR A 22 8.60 47.04 -8.79
CA THR A 22 8.79 45.61 -8.96
C THR A 22 9.85 45.02 -7.99
N SER A 23 10.54 45.86 -7.18
CA SER A 23 11.64 45.38 -6.35
C SER A 23 11.24 44.74 -5.01
N ASN A 24 9.96 44.80 -4.62
CA ASN A 24 9.51 44.24 -3.33
C ASN A 24 8.29 43.32 -3.45
N PHE A 25 7.92 42.87 -4.66
CA PHE A 25 6.76 41.99 -4.82
C PHE A 25 7.03 40.60 -4.25
N GLU A 26 8.26 40.11 -4.28
CA GLU A 26 8.66 38.85 -3.67
C GLU A 26 8.62 38.92 -2.14
N ASP A 27 9.02 40.03 -1.51
CA ASP A 27 9.04 40.20 -0.06
C ASP A 27 7.63 40.49 0.51
N VAL A 28 6.76 41.18 -0.24
CA VAL A 28 5.35 41.43 0.19
C VAL A 28 4.48 40.20 -0.04
N SER A 29 4.86 39.31 -0.95
CA SER A 29 4.15 38.07 -1.25
C SER A 29 4.50 36.92 -0.30
N LYS A 30 5.56 37.08 0.53
CA LYS A 30 5.89 36.11 1.58
C LYS A 30 4.93 36.35 2.75
N ASN A 31 4.04 35.38 2.98
CA ASN A 31 3.24 35.37 4.20
C ASN A 31 4.22 35.19 5.38
N PRO A 32 4.41 36.19 6.27
CA PRO A 32 5.36 36.06 7.38
C PRO A 32 4.98 34.98 8.40
N ASN A 33 3.79 34.39 8.26
CA ASN A 33 3.32 33.25 9.06
C ASN A 33 3.29 31.93 8.26
N ALA A 34 3.72 31.93 7.00
CA ALA A 34 3.94 30.70 6.24
C ALA A 34 5.41 30.33 6.38
N SER A 35 5.71 29.24 7.08
CA SER A 35 6.98 28.55 6.95
C SER A 35 7.08 28.05 5.51
N ASP A 36 8.10 28.45 4.76
CA ASP A 36 8.35 27.95 3.40
C ASP A 36 8.71 26.45 3.43
N GLU A 37 9.02 25.90 4.62
CA GLU A 37 9.32 24.50 4.86
C GLU A 37 8.52 24.00 6.09
N ALA A 38 7.74 22.95 5.88
CA ALA A 38 7.03 22.29 6.98
C ALA A 38 8.02 21.40 7.78
N LEU A 39 8.01 21.49 9.09
CA LEU A 39 8.82 20.64 9.95
C LEU A 39 8.48 19.15 9.77
N PRO A 40 9.46 18.23 9.92
CA PRO A 40 9.25 16.80 9.68
C PRO A 40 8.05 16.22 10.44
N GLN A 41 7.87 16.60 11.71
CA GLN A 41 6.78 16.15 12.56
C GLN A 41 5.38 16.57 12.05
N ALA A 42 5.28 17.66 11.31
CA ALA A 42 4.00 18.13 10.77
C ALA A 42 3.55 17.36 9.52
N LEU A 43 4.48 16.67 8.83
CA LEU A 43 4.22 15.98 7.55
C LEU A 43 3.81 14.53 7.74
N LEU A 44 4.28 13.83 8.78
CA LEU A 44 4.13 12.39 8.94
C LEU A 44 2.65 11.95 9.09
N ALA A 45 1.96 12.43 10.12
CA ALA A 45 0.60 11.98 10.44
C ALA A 45 -0.43 12.25 9.31
N PRO A 46 -0.47 13.46 8.70
CA PRO A 46 -1.38 13.73 7.59
C PRO A 46 -1.11 12.86 6.37
N ALA A 47 0.17 12.65 6.01
CA ALA A 47 0.55 11.84 4.86
C ALA A 47 0.18 10.36 5.08
N LEU A 48 0.57 9.75 6.22
CA LEU A 48 0.18 8.39 6.58
C LEU A 48 -1.34 8.20 6.55
N THR A 49 -2.07 9.09 7.22
CA THR A 49 -3.53 9.01 7.30
C THR A 49 -4.18 9.07 5.91
N SER A 50 -3.68 9.93 5.03
CA SER A 50 -4.19 10.08 3.67
C SER A 50 -3.93 8.83 2.82
N VAL A 51 -2.72 8.26 2.86
CA VAL A 51 -2.38 7.01 2.14
C VAL A 51 -3.27 5.87 2.63
N VAL A 52 -3.37 5.66 3.95
CA VAL A 52 -4.15 4.57 4.52
C VAL A 52 -5.64 4.70 4.19
N LYS A 53 -6.21 5.91 4.26
CA LYS A 53 -7.60 6.17 3.85
C LYS A 53 -7.83 5.85 2.37
N ALA A 54 -6.91 6.23 1.49
CA ALA A 54 -7.00 5.92 0.06
C ALA A 54 -6.91 4.41 -0.18
N ASN A 55 -5.98 3.74 0.49
CA ASN A 55 -5.82 2.28 0.40
C ASN A 55 -7.09 1.56 0.84
N MET A 56 -7.64 1.88 2.02
CA MET A 56 -8.88 1.28 2.51
C MET A 56 -10.04 1.46 1.53
N SER A 57 -10.17 2.66 0.96
CA SER A 57 -11.22 2.97 -0.02
C SER A 57 -11.10 2.09 -1.26
N ARG A 58 -9.86 1.84 -1.72
CA ARG A 58 -9.61 0.97 -2.88
C ARG A 58 -9.58 -0.51 -2.53
N THR A 59 -9.18 -0.88 -1.32
CA THR A 59 -9.38 -2.25 -0.85
C THR A 59 -10.85 -2.63 -0.96
N ARG A 60 -11.76 -1.78 -0.46
CA ARG A 60 -13.20 -2.03 -0.52
C ARG A 60 -13.74 -2.11 -1.95
N SER A 61 -13.30 -1.23 -2.86
CA SER A 61 -13.88 -1.07 -4.20
C SER A 61 -13.07 -1.70 -5.34
N LEU A 62 -11.91 -2.26 -5.06
CA LEU A 62 -11.03 -2.89 -6.06
C LEU A 62 -10.52 -4.25 -5.57
N THR A 63 -9.64 -4.25 -4.54
CA THR A 63 -8.97 -5.48 -4.09
C THR A 63 -9.97 -6.55 -3.65
N ASN A 64 -10.97 -6.17 -2.83
CA ASN A 64 -11.97 -7.12 -2.33
C ASN A 64 -12.80 -7.76 -3.46
N GLU A 65 -13.04 -7.04 -4.55
CA GLU A 65 -13.74 -7.59 -5.71
C GLU A 65 -12.84 -8.47 -6.58
N LEU A 66 -11.59 -8.02 -6.85
CA LEU A 66 -10.61 -8.81 -7.60
C LEU A 66 -10.30 -10.13 -6.89
N MET A 67 -10.20 -10.09 -5.56
CA MET A 67 -9.83 -11.22 -4.73
C MET A 67 -11.02 -12.01 -4.18
N GLN A 68 -12.21 -11.79 -4.72
CA GLN A 68 -13.44 -12.50 -4.36
C GLN A 68 -13.72 -12.50 -2.84
N VAL A 69 -13.48 -11.36 -2.18
CA VAL A 69 -13.95 -11.08 -0.83
C VAL A 69 -15.39 -10.57 -0.89
N THR A 70 -15.66 -9.63 -1.79
CA THR A 70 -16.98 -9.03 -1.99
C THR A 70 -17.34 -8.92 -3.46
N VAL A 71 -18.63 -8.75 -3.74
CA VAL A 71 -19.21 -8.54 -5.06
C VAL A 71 -20.11 -7.31 -5.02
N LEU A 72 -19.87 -6.33 -5.87
CA LEU A 72 -20.79 -5.22 -6.13
C LEU A 72 -21.80 -5.64 -7.21
N MET A 73 -22.89 -6.26 -6.80
CA MET A 73 -23.89 -6.86 -7.70
C MET A 73 -24.47 -5.86 -8.71
N GLY A 74 -24.94 -6.37 -9.85
CA GLY A 74 -25.63 -5.62 -10.89
C GLY A 74 -24.99 -5.79 -12.27
N ASP A 75 -25.72 -5.43 -13.31
CA ASP A 75 -25.41 -5.72 -14.72
C ASP A 75 -24.89 -4.50 -15.49
N ILE A 76 -24.48 -3.45 -14.81
CA ILE A 76 -23.85 -2.30 -15.46
C ILE A 76 -22.38 -2.56 -15.77
N GLU A 77 -21.83 -1.83 -16.75
CA GLU A 77 -20.40 -1.82 -17.08
C GLU A 77 -19.53 -1.35 -15.91
N GLY A 78 -18.27 -1.78 -15.91
CA GLY A 78 -17.28 -1.40 -14.89
C GLY A 78 -17.42 -2.19 -13.59
N ARG A 79 -17.93 -3.43 -13.67
CA ARG A 79 -18.01 -4.36 -12.54
C ARG A 79 -16.68 -5.08 -12.33
N ILE A 80 -15.93 -4.70 -11.32
CA ILE A 80 -14.57 -5.19 -11.04
C ILE A 80 -14.58 -6.70 -10.75
N PHE A 81 -15.60 -7.23 -10.11
CA PHE A 81 -15.75 -8.67 -9.89
C PHE A 81 -15.88 -9.51 -11.17
N ARG A 82 -16.08 -8.85 -12.34
CA ARG A 82 -16.02 -9.44 -13.68
C ARG A 82 -14.72 -9.09 -14.43
N TYR A 83 -13.77 -8.44 -13.77
CA TYR A 83 -12.56 -7.88 -14.37
C TYR A 83 -12.84 -6.81 -15.44
N ASP A 84 -14.01 -6.18 -15.37
CA ASP A 84 -14.37 -5.01 -16.16
C ASP A 84 -13.90 -3.74 -15.44
N ILE A 85 -12.67 -3.35 -15.70
CA ILE A 85 -12.02 -2.24 -15.02
C ILE A 85 -11.95 -1.02 -15.95
N ARG A 86 -12.69 0.02 -15.63
CA ARG A 86 -12.61 1.28 -16.36
C ARG A 86 -11.26 1.96 -16.14
N LYS A 87 -10.67 2.53 -17.19
CA LYS A 87 -9.36 3.21 -17.12
C LYS A 87 -9.30 4.30 -16.04
N SER A 88 -10.39 5.00 -15.76
CA SER A 88 -10.48 6.02 -14.70
C SER A 88 -10.31 5.46 -13.26
N VAL A 89 -10.38 4.15 -13.07
CA VAL A 89 -10.10 3.53 -11.75
C VAL A 89 -8.66 3.79 -11.32
N ALA A 90 -7.75 3.94 -12.26
CA ALA A 90 -6.33 4.22 -12.05
C ALA A 90 -6.06 5.55 -11.33
N ASP A 91 -6.82 6.61 -11.64
CA ASP A 91 -6.49 7.99 -11.27
C ASP A 91 -6.41 8.22 -9.76
N TYR A 92 -7.30 7.58 -9.01
CA TYR A 92 -7.46 7.86 -7.59
C TYR A 92 -6.22 7.50 -6.75
N LEU A 93 -5.69 6.28 -6.91
CA LEU A 93 -4.50 5.85 -6.18
C LEU A 93 -3.26 6.57 -6.68
N TRP A 94 -3.09 6.68 -7.99
CA TRP A 94 -1.98 7.40 -8.61
C TRP A 94 -1.85 8.81 -8.03
N ASN A 95 -2.92 9.59 -8.11
CA ASN A 95 -2.90 10.97 -7.66
C ASN A 95 -2.67 11.09 -6.14
N ASN A 96 -3.37 10.27 -5.35
CA ASN A 96 -3.22 10.31 -3.89
C ASN A 96 -1.79 9.95 -3.47
N TRP A 97 -1.25 8.86 -3.98
CA TRP A 97 0.07 8.38 -3.58
C TRP A 97 1.18 9.35 -3.95
N TYR A 98 1.18 9.93 -5.16
CA TYR A 98 2.19 10.92 -5.54
C TYR A 98 2.13 12.21 -4.71
N VAL A 99 0.92 12.66 -4.34
CA VAL A 99 0.78 13.80 -3.42
C VAL A 99 1.42 13.49 -2.07
N GLN A 100 1.21 12.31 -1.51
CA GLN A 100 1.78 11.96 -0.21
C GLN A 100 3.29 11.63 -0.30
N LEU A 101 3.77 11.10 -1.41
CA LEU A 101 5.20 10.94 -1.67
C LEU A 101 5.93 12.28 -1.64
N THR A 102 5.30 13.37 -2.11
CA THR A 102 5.88 14.72 -1.98
C THR A 102 6.09 15.06 -0.50
N ASN A 103 5.09 14.81 0.36
CA ASN A 103 5.20 15.05 1.79
C ASN A 103 6.29 14.21 2.46
N PHE A 104 6.42 12.93 2.10
CA PHE A 104 7.48 12.06 2.63
C PHE A 104 8.87 12.49 2.15
N LYS A 105 9.02 12.90 0.88
CA LYS A 105 10.29 13.43 0.37
C LYS A 105 10.67 14.74 1.07
N ASP A 106 9.73 15.68 1.19
CA ASP A 106 9.96 16.94 1.92
C ASP A 106 10.34 16.66 3.39
N MET A 107 9.72 15.66 4.04
CA MET A 107 10.07 15.24 5.39
C MET A 107 11.54 14.78 5.49
N TYR A 108 12.02 14.00 4.51
CA TYR A 108 13.42 13.57 4.46
C TYR A 108 14.37 14.75 4.28
N GLU A 109 14.11 15.59 3.27
CA GLU A 109 14.98 16.72 2.91
C GLU A 109 15.09 17.72 4.07
N THR A 110 13.96 18.02 4.73
CA THR A 110 13.96 18.92 5.90
C THR A 110 14.67 18.30 7.10
N ALA A 111 14.40 17.02 7.41
CA ALA A 111 15.10 16.34 8.50
C ALA A 111 16.61 16.27 8.28
N GLN A 112 17.05 16.02 7.05
CA GLN A 112 18.46 15.99 6.67
C GLN A 112 19.14 17.38 6.87
N THR A 113 18.44 18.44 6.46
CA THR A 113 18.92 19.81 6.63
C THR A 113 19.07 20.16 8.12
N LEU A 114 18.06 19.86 8.93
CA LEU A 114 18.06 20.12 10.37
C LEU A 114 19.12 19.29 11.10
N TYR A 115 19.31 18.02 10.75
CA TYR A 115 20.37 17.18 11.31
C TYR A 115 21.76 17.77 11.07
N THR A 116 22.01 18.33 9.90
CA THR A 116 23.29 18.95 9.55
C THR A 116 23.60 20.18 10.44
N VAL A 117 22.54 20.89 10.87
CA VAL A 117 22.69 22.10 11.72
C VAL A 117 22.77 21.76 13.21
N GLU A 118 21.88 20.84 13.67
CA GLU A 118 21.63 20.60 15.10
C GLU A 118 22.27 19.31 15.61
N SER A 119 22.61 18.36 14.73
CA SER A 119 23.13 17.01 15.05
C SER A 119 22.24 16.21 16.01
N ASP A 120 20.94 16.51 16.04
CA ASP A 120 19.96 15.79 16.86
C ASP A 120 19.57 14.47 16.20
N LYS A 121 19.71 13.37 16.95
CA LYS A 121 19.43 12.01 16.47
C LYS A 121 17.97 11.76 16.12
N THR A 122 17.03 12.58 16.59
CA THR A 122 15.62 12.48 16.21
C THR A 122 15.41 12.70 14.71
N TYR A 123 16.27 13.51 14.08
CA TYR A 123 16.22 13.69 12.62
C TYR A 123 16.64 12.45 11.85
N ASN A 124 17.54 11.60 12.37
CA ASN A 124 17.82 10.28 11.80
C ASN A 124 16.55 9.40 11.80
N THR A 125 15.78 9.46 12.88
CA THR A 125 14.51 8.74 12.98
C THR A 125 13.51 9.25 11.95
N TYR A 126 13.34 10.56 11.78
CA TYR A 126 12.46 11.12 10.74
C TYR A 126 12.92 10.75 9.32
N MET A 127 14.23 10.80 9.05
CA MET A 127 14.77 10.36 7.76
C MET A 127 14.47 8.87 7.51
N GLY A 128 14.71 8.00 8.49
CA GLY A 128 14.41 6.58 8.41
C GLY A 128 12.93 6.30 8.17
N ILE A 129 12.04 6.94 8.94
CA ILE A 129 10.58 6.85 8.76
C ILE A 129 10.17 7.28 7.34
N SER A 130 10.73 8.40 6.87
CA SER A 130 10.45 8.90 5.52
C SER A 130 10.81 7.88 4.45
N LEU A 131 12.01 7.28 4.52
CA LEU A 131 12.45 6.27 3.55
C LEU A 131 11.53 5.05 3.56
N ILE A 132 11.10 4.56 4.74
CA ILE A 132 10.16 3.45 4.86
C ILE A 132 8.83 3.79 4.17
N CYS A 133 8.28 4.97 4.44
CA CYS A 133 7.03 5.42 3.84
C CYS A 133 7.15 5.58 2.32
N GLN A 134 8.28 6.13 1.82
CA GLN A 134 8.57 6.21 0.40
C GLN A 134 8.65 4.82 -0.23
N CYS A 135 9.41 3.88 0.36
CA CYS A 135 9.53 2.50 -0.14
C CYS A 135 8.18 1.79 -0.17
N TRP A 136 7.37 1.92 0.88
CA TRP A 136 6.02 1.36 0.94
C TRP A 136 5.13 1.90 -0.19
N VAL A 137 5.05 3.23 -0.36
CA VAL A 137 4.16 3.82 -1.35
C VAL A 137 4.67 3.59 -2.78
N PHE A 138 5.96 3.70 -3.05
CA PHE A 138 6.52 3.41 -4.36
C PHE A 138 6.40 1.93 -4.74
N SER A 139 6.55 0.99 -3.77
CA SER A 139 6.30 -0.42 -4.05
C SER A 139 4.85 -0.67 -4.46
N MET A 140 3.88 -0.03 -3.79
CA MET A 140 2.48 -0.12 -4.19
C MET A 140 2.22 0.49 -5.58
N LEU A 141 2.84 1.63 -5.89
CA LEU A 141 2.74 2.26 -7.22
C LEU A 141 3.26 1.34 -8.32
N THR A 142 4.51 0.89 -8.18
CA THR A 142 5.13 0.05 -9.22
C THR A 142 4.46 -1.32 -9.33
N ASP A 143 3.99 -1.91 -8.23
CA ASP A 143 3.22 -3.16 -8.24
C ASP A 143 1.84 -3.00 -8.90
N THR A 144 1.28 -1.79 -8.87
CA THR A 144 -0.02 -1.50 -9.47
C THR A 144 0.09 -1.14 -10.94
N TYR A 145 1.14 -0.42 -11.36
CA TYR A 145 1.23 0.17 -12.70
C TYR A 145 2.44 -0.31 -13.52
N GLY A 146 3.45 -0.94 -12.90
CA GLY A 146 4.73 -1.33 -13.51
C GLY A 146 5.73 -0.19 -13.50
N ASP A 147 6.28 0.18 -14.67
CA ASP A 147 7.21 1.31 -14.81
C ASP A 147 6.48 2.62 -14.45
N ILE A 148 7.09 3.46 -13.61
CA ILE A 148 6.47 4.68 -13.08
C ILE A 148 7.48 5.82 -12.93
N PRO A 149 7.07 7.08 -12.89
CA PRO A 149 7.94 8.15 -12.42
C PRO A 149 8.46 7.87 -11.00
N TYR A 150 9.77 7.81 -10.86
CA TYR A 150 10.44 7.50 -9.60
C TYR A 150 11.57 8.46 -9.27
N THR A 151 12.65 8.46 -10.07
CA THR A 151 13.83 9.32 -9.84
C THR A 151 13.49 10.80 -9.94
N GLU A 152 12.70 11.18 -10.92
CA GLU A 152 12.25 12.56 -11.14
C GLU A 152 10.89 12.88 -10.48
N ALA A 153 10.29 11.92 -9.80
CA ALA A 153 9.00 12.10 -9.16
C ALA A 153 9.02 13.16 -8.07
N CYS A 154 7.92 13.92 -7.95
CA CYS A 154 7.72 14.93 -6.90
C CYS A 154 8.72 16.11 -6.93
N GLN A 155 9.34 16.39 -8.10
CA GLN A 155 10.31 17.46 -8.26
C GLN A 155 9.74 18.71 -8.98
N GLY A 156 8.43 18.94 -8.88
CA GLY A 156 7.78 20.12 -9.45
C GLY A 156 8.39 21.45 -8.98
N LYS A 157 8.82 21.54 -7.71
CA LYS A 157 9.55 22.72 -7.17
C LYS A 157 10.87 22.98 -7.92
N LYS A 158 11.49 21.93 -8.51
CA LYS A 158 12.72 22.02 -9.31
C LYS A 158 12.41 22.19 -10.82
N GLY A 159 11.14 22.40 -11.20
CA GLY A 159 10.72 22.62 -12.58
C GLY A 159 10.51 21.33 -13.40
N ILE A 160 10.59 20.15 -12.80
CA ILE A 160 10.35 18.88 -13.50
C ILE A 160 8.84 18.60 -13.48
N LEU A 161 8.18 18.90 -14.61
CA LEU A 161 6.73 18.74 -14.78
C LEU A 161 6.36 17.51 -15.61
N THR A 162 7.29 16.95 -16.35
CA THR A 162 7.14 15.75 -17.20
C THR A 162 8.20 14.72 -16.82
N PRO A 163 8.09 14.09 -15.64
CA PRO A 163 9.10 13.16 -15.15
C PRO A 163 9.20 11.92 -16.06
N VAL A 164 10.40 11.37 -16.19
CA VAL A 164 10.64 10.08 -16.84
C VAL A 164 9.99 8.95 -16.05
N PHE A 165 9.65 7.85 -16.75
CA PHE A 165 9.22 6.61 -16.12
C PHE A 165 10.44 5.71 -15.98
N ASP A 166 10.74 5.32 -14.75
CA ASP A 166 11.81 4.39 -14.43
C ASP A 166 11.29 2.96 -14.52
N ARG A 167 12.19 2.02 -14.85
CA ARG A 167 11.83 0.60 -14.94
C ARG A 167 11.58 0.02 -13.56
N GLN A 168 10.59 -0.87 -13.44
CA GLN A 168 10.25 -1.51 -12.17
C GLN A 168 11.45 -2.19 -11.51
N GLU A 169 12.33 -2.81 -12.30
CA GLU A 169 13.57 -3.44 -11.84
C GLU A 169 14.50 -2.45 -11.14
N ASP A 170 14.74 -1.30 -11.76
CA ASP A 170 15.60 -0.26 -11.22
C ASP A 170 14.99 0.37 -9.96
N ILE A 171 13.66 0.53 -9.94
CA ILE A 171 12.91 1.01 -8.76
C ILE A 171 13.08 0.06 -7.58
N TYR A 172 12.97 -1.26 -7.78
CA TYR A 172 13.15 -2.23 -6.71
C TYR A 172 14.58 -2.26 -6.18
N THR A 173 15.56 -2.12 -7.07
CA THR A 173 16.97 -2.00 -6.67
C THR A 173 17.20 -0.84 -5.71
N ASP A 174 16.65 0.34 -6.03
CA ASP A 174 16.78 1.53 -5.18
C ASP A 174 15.92 1.44 -3.90
N ILE A 175 14.73 0.82 -3.96
CA ILE A 175 13.91 0.54 -2.77
C ILE A 175 14.70 -0.30 -1.77
N PHE A 176 15.40 -1.35 -2.20
CA PHE A 176 16.22 -2.17 -1.32
C PHE A 176 17.38 -1.38 -0.70
N ALA A 177 18.07 -0.56 -1.49
CA ALA A 177 19.10 0.33 -0.97
C ALA A 177 18.57 1.34 0.07
N LYS A 178 17.38 1.89 -0.15
CA LYS A 178 16.72 2.79 0.80
C LYS A 178 16.27 2.09 2.08
N LEU A 179 15.85 0.84 2.03
CA LEU A 179 15.49 0.06 3.22
C LEU A 179 16.75 -0.25 4.06
N GLU A 180 17.91 -0.53 3.45
CA GLU A 180 19.19 -0.62 4.14
C GLU A 180 19.53 0.71 4.85
N GLN A 181 19.44 1.82 4.12
CA GLN A 181 19.68 3.14 4.67
C GLN A 181 18.72 3.47 5.82
N ALA A 182 17.44 3.11 5.71
CA ALA A 182 16.45 3.31 6.76
C ALA A 182 16.78 2.49 8.02
N ASN A 183 17.19 1.23 7.85
CA ASN A 183 17.64 0.38 8.95
C ASN A 183 18.84 0.99 9.69
N GLU A 184 19.83 1.53 8.96
CA GLU A 184 20.99 2.20 9.55
C GLU A 184 20.62 3.51 10.25
N LEU A 185 19.82 4.37 9.61
CA LEU A 185 19.36 5.64 10.18
C LEU A 185 18.62 5.41 11.51
N LEU A 186 17.70 4.43 11.55
CA LEU A 186 16.94 4.09 12.75
C LEU A 186 17.80 3.42 13.83
N ALA A 187 18.85 2.68 13.46
CA ALA A 187 19.82 2.13 14.40
C ALA A 187 20.63 3.23 15.11
N ASN A 188 20.89 4.34 14.41
CA ASN A 188 21.61 5.48 14.91
C ASN A 188 20.70 6.64 15.40
N GLY A 189 19.37 6.47 15.23
CA GLY A 189 18.35 7.41 15.68
C GLY A 189 18.04 7.30 17.17
N SER A 190 17.08 8.10 17.61
CA SER A 190 16.49 8.04 18.94
C SER A 190 14.97 8.05 18.83
N ASP A 191 14.27 7.58 19.87
CA ASP A 191 12.83 7.76 19.95
C ASP A 191 12.48 9.26 19.85
N LEU A 192 11.30 9.56 19.30
CA LEU A 192 10.84 10.95 19.23
C LEU A 192 10.56 11.48 20.63
N PRO A 193 10.86 12.78 20.90
CA PRO A 193 10.59 13.39 22.19
C PRO A 193 9.09 13.43 22.51
N GLU A 194 8.73 13.49 23.79
CA GLU A 194 7.35 13.36 24.29
C GLU A 194 6.35 14.29 23.60
N GLU A 195 6.76 15.52 23.31
CA GLU A 195 5.93 16.52 22.61
C GLU A 195 5.68 16.19 21.13
N GLN A 196 6.45 15.29 20.53
CA GLN A 196 6.34 14.87 19.13
C GLN A 196 5.70 13.48 18.97
N VAL A 197 5.49 12.73 20.05
CA VAL A 197 4.89 11.38 20.02
C VAL A 197 3.53 11.39 19.30
N ILE A 198 2.71 12.42 19.51
CA ILE A 198 1.40 12.59 18.86
C ILE A 198 1.51 12.74 17.33
N CYS A 199 2.67 13.12 16.82
CA CYS A 199 2.90 13.29 15.38
C CYS A 199 3.16 11.96 14.66
N ASP A 200 3.40 10.87 15.41
CA ASP A 200 3.50 9.50 14.90
C ASP A 200 2.29 8.65 15.35
N PRO A 201 1.23 8.56 14.55
CA PRO A 201 0.04 7.82 14.91
C PRO A 201 0.21 6.29 14.82
N LEU A 202 1.35 5.80 14.30
CA LEU A 202 1.58 4.39 14.08
C LEU A 202 2.30 3.74 15.27
N PHE A 203 3.42 4.29 15.68
CA PHE A 203 4.28 3.74 16.72
C PHE A 203 4.65 4.71 17.84
N GLN A 204 4.01 5.88 17.87
CA GLN A 204 4.20 6.89 18.93
C GLN A 204 5.68 7.27 19.12
N GLY A 205 6.38 7.44 18.01
CA GLY A 205 7.77 7.87 17.99
C GLY A 205 8.80 6.80 18.34
N ASN A 206 8.42 5.54 18.46
CA ASN A 206 9.34 4.45 18.78
C ASN A 206 10.18 4.05 17.57
N ALA A 207 11.47 4.43 17.58
CA ALA A 207 12.42 4.17 16.49
C ALA A 207 12.62 2.66 16.22
N LEU A 208 12.65 1.84 17.28
CA LEU A 208 12.80 0.38 17.12
C LEU A 208 11.60 -0.26 16.42
N LYS A 209 10.38 0.17 16.70
CA LYS A 209 9.19 -0.35 16.00
C LYS A 209 9.18 0.04 14.52
N TRP A 210 9.60 1.25 14.18
CA TRP A 210 9.81 1.66 12.80
C TRP A 210 10.89 0.83 12.10
N ARG A 211 12.00 0.54 12.79
CA ARG A 211 13.07 -0.33 12.29
C ARG A 211 12.58 -1.76 12.04
N LYS A 212 11.77 -2.31 12.95
CA LYS A 212 11.10 -3.61 12.78
C LYS A 212 10.17 -3.62 11.58
N LEU A 213 9.39 -2.57 11.37
CA LEU A 213 8.55 -2.42 10.18
C LEU A 213 9.40 -2.39 8.90
N SER A 214 10.49 -1.61 8.89
CA SER A 214 11.41 -1.51 7.74
C SER A 214 11.89 -2.88 7.29
N ASN A 215 12.44 -3.67 8.21
CA ASN A 215 13.02 -4.97 7.90
C ASN A 215 11.96 -6.01 7.55
N SER A 216 10.78 -5.94 8.17
CA SER A 216 9.64 -6.80 7.81
C SER A 216 9.07 -6.47 6.43
N LEU A 217 9.00 -5.18 6.08
CA LEU A 217 8.64 -4.73 4.74
C LEU A 217 9.69 -5.17 3.70
N TYR A 218 10.97 -5.13 4.06
CA TYR A 218 12.04 -5.62 3.22
C TYR A 218 11.84 -7.09 2.86
N LEU A 219 11.54 -7.95 3.83
CA LEU A 219 11.24 -9.38 3.60
C LEU A 219 10.02 -9.57 2.69
N ARG A 220 8.95 -8.78 2.87
CA ARG A 220 7.80 -8.78 1.95
C ARG A 220 8.24 -8.52 0.51
N LEU A 221 9.05 -7.48 0.30
CA LEU A 221 9.45 -7.04 -1.04
C LEU A 221 10.51 -7.95 -1.66
N LEU A 222 11.40 -8.58 -0.87
CA LEU A 222 12.31 -9.63 -1.34
C LEU A 222 11.53 -10.83 -1.88
N LEU A 223 10.51 -11.32 -1.14
CA LEU A 223 9.65 -12.38 -1.67
C LEU A 223 8.88 -11.93 -2.92
N ARG A 224 8.49 -10.63 -3.00
CA ARG A 224 7.80 -10.09 -4.16
C ARG A 224 8.60 -10.30 -5.45
N VAL A 225 9.88 -10.07 -5.42
CA VAL A 225 10.76 -10.18 -6.58
C VAL A 225 11.42 -11.56 -6.72
N SER A 226 11.26 -12.46 -5.75
CA SER A 226 11.95 -13.75 -5.73
C SER A 226 11.67 -14.66 -6.95
N GLY A 227 10.60 -14.39 -7.70
CA GLY A 227 10.33 -15.07 -8.97
C GLY A 227 11.25 -14.62 -10.12
N LYS A 228 11.95 -13.49 -9.96
CA LYS A 228 12.93 -12.92 -10.92
C LYS A 228 14.34 -12.97 -10.38
N GLU A 229 14.52 -12.63 -9.12
CA GLU A 229 15.80 -12.44 -8.44
C GLU A 229 15.93 -13.45 -7.29
N GLU A 230 15.70 -14.76 -7.57
CA GLU A 230 15.59 -15.77 -6.52
C GLU A 230 16.85 -15.89 -5.67
N GLU A 231 18.02 -15.98 -6.30
CA GLU A 231 19.29 -16.15 -5.57
C GLU A 231 19.59 -14.94 -4.68
N THR A 232 19.44 -13.73 -5.22
CA THR A 232 19.66 -12.47 -4.48
C THR A 232 18.65 -12.32 -3.35
N ALA A 233 17.37 -12.59 -3.61
CA ALA A 233 16.32 -12.53 -2.61
C ALA A 233 16.52 -13.56 -1.49
N ALA A 234 16.83 -14.81 -1.84
CA ALA A 234 17.08 -15.88 -0.86
C ALA A 234 18.29 -15.57 0.03
N ALA A 235 19.40 -15.12 -0.55
CA ALA A 235 20.60 -14.75 0.21
C ALA A 235 20.31 -13.60 1.19
N LYS A 236 19.58 -12.56 0.75
CA LYS A 236 19.25 -11.43 1.63
C LYS A 236 18.24 -11.81 2.71
N ILE A 237 17.29 -12.70 2.42
CA ILE A 237 16.35 -13.23 3.42
C ILE A 237 17.12 -14.02 4.48
N ALA A 238 18.09 -14.87 4.09
CA ALA A 238 18.93 -15.60 5.03
C ALA A 238 19.79 -14.64 5.88
N GLU A 239 20.38 -13.61 5.27
CA GLU A 239 21.14 -12.59 6.00
C GLU A 239 20.28 -11.92 7.09
N ILE A 240 19.06 -11.48 6.76
CA ILE A 240 18.15 -10.78 7.69
C ILE A 240 17.69 -11.72 8.81
N LEU A 241 17.32 -12.96 8.51
CA LEU A 241 16.64 -13.85 9.45
C LEU A 241 17.59 -14.77 10.24
N GLU A 242 18.75 -15.14 9.70
CA GLU A 242 19.65 -16.14 10.31
C GLU A 242 21.04 -15.60 10.59
N GLU A 243 21.66 -14.88 9.61
CA GLU A 243 23.07 -14.51 9.74
C GLU A 243 23.27 -13.28 10.62
N ARG A 244 22.41 -12.27 10.48
CA ARG A 244 22.53 -10.98 11.15
C ARG A 244 21.21 -10.49 11.79
N PRO A 245 20.45 -11.34 12.51
CA PRO A 245 19.12 -10.96 13.03
C PRO A 245 19.14 -9.80 14.02
N THR A 246 20.26 -9.57 14.70
CA THR A 246 20.45 -8.41 15.60
C THR A 246 20.60 -7.09 14.85
N ASP A 247 21.13 -7.13 13.63
CA ASP A 247 21.31 -5.96 12.77
C ASP A 247 20.02 -5.61 12.00
N TYR A 248 19.14 -6.59 11.83
CA TYR A 248 17.85 -6.45 11.17
C TYR A 248 16.68 -6.89 12.06
N PRO A 249 16.37 -6.17 13.14
CA PRO A 249 15.22 -6.52 13.98
C PRO A 249 13.94 -6.48 13.16
N ILE A 250 13.10 -7.52 13.31
CA ILE A 250 11.80 -7.69 12.65
C ILE A 250 10.67 -7.64 13.67
N MET A 251 9.41 -7.59 13.24
CA MET A 251 8.24 -7.73 14.13
C MET A 251 8.30 -9.05 14.88
N THR A 252 7.89 -9.06 16.17
CA THR A 252 7.93 -10.24 17.04
C THR A 252 6.57 -10.58 17.67
N SER A 253 5.59 -9.69 17.51
CA SER A 253 4.22 -9.92 18.00
C SER A 253 3.23 -8.98 17.30
N ASN A 254 1.94 -9.16 17.55
CA ASN A 254 0.90 -8.24 17.06
C ASN A 254 1.08 -6.79 17.54
N ASP A 255 1.80 -6.56 18.63
CA ASP A 255 2.08 -5.20 19.14
C ASP A 255 3.08 -4.43 18.26
N ASP A 256 3.81 -5.13 17.40
CA ASP A 256 4.70 -4.54 16.40
C ASP A 256 4.00 -4.33 15.05
N SER A 257 2.76 -4.77 14.90
CA SER A 257 2.00 -4.62 13.64
C SER A 257 1.77 -3.16 13.31
N ALA A 258 2.03 -2.79 12.05
CA ALA A 258 1.83 -1.46 11.53
C ALA A 258 0.35 -1.25 11.16
N ILE A 259 -0.45 -0.87 12.12
CA ILE A 259 -1.89 -0.62 11.96
C ILE A 259 -2.22 0.81 12.40
N LEU A 260 -2.59 1.66 11.44
CA LEU A 260 -3.13 2.98 11.75
C LEU A 260 -4.54 2.82 12.33
N ARG A 261 -4.68 3.04 13.63
CA ARG A 261 -5.95 2.77 14.34
C ARG A 261 -6.92 3.93 14.23
N TRP A 262 -8.14 3.63 13.83
CA TRP A 262 -9.24 4.60 13.78
C TRP A 262 -9.84 4.76 15.17
N THR A 263 -9.65 5.94 15.77
CA THR A 263 -10.14 6.25 17.11
C THR A 263 -11.58 6.74 17.13
N GLY A 264 -12.13 7.11 15.97
CA GLY A 264 -13.44 7.77 15.84
C GLY A 264 -13.39 9.29 16.03
N GLU A 265 -12.25 9.85 16.38
CA GLU A 265 -12.00 11.28 16.53
C GLU A 265 -11.10 11.82 15.42
N GLN A 266 -11.33 13.06 14.98
CA GLN A 266 -10.51 13.70 13.96
C GLN A 266 -9.04 13.83 14.43
N PRO A 267 -8.06 13.61 13.55
CA PRO A 267 -8.13 13.24 12.13
C PRO A 267 -8.29 11.72 11.88
N TYR A 268 -8.29 10.89 12.92
CA TYR A 268 -8.25 9.42 12.86
C TYR A 268 -9.65 8.80 12.83
N VAL A 269 -10.45 9.26 11.86
CA VAL A 269 -11.78 8.72 11.58
C VAL A 269 -11.71 7.84 10.33
N SER A 270 -12.32 6.65 10.40
CA SER A 270 -12.40 5.73 9.27
C SER A 270 -12.92 6.43 8.00
N PRO A 271 -12.36 6.18 6.81
CA PRO A 271 -12.88 6.75 5.57
C PRO A 271 -14.32 6.34 5.27
N PHE A 272 -14.82 5.30 5.95
CA PHE A 272 -16.19 4.80 5.80
C PHE A 272 -17.17 5.42 6.81
N TYR A 273 -16.70 6.19 7.78
CA TYR A 273 -17.54 6.75 8.86
C TYR A 273 -18.75 7.52 8.33
N THR A 274 -18.56 8.35 7.31
CA THR A 274 -19.61 9.18 6.71
C THR A 274 -20.49 8.45 5.70
N LEU A 275 -20.15 7.20 5.32
CA LEU A 275 -20.99 6.41 4.43
C LEU A 275 -22.34 6.10 5.11
N ARG A 276 -23.43 6.23 4.37
CA ARG A 276 -24.73 5.72 4.84
C ARG A 276 -24.63 4.19 4.99
N ASP A 277 -25.39 3.64 5.92
CA ASP A 277 -25.38 2.19 6.16
C ASP A 277 -25.80 1.40 4.91
N SER A 278 -26.74 1.94 4.12
CA SER A 278 -27.12 1.36 2.82
C SER A 278 -25.95 1.32 1.85
N ASP A 279 -25.13 2.37 1.80
CA ASP A 279 -23.99 2.45 0.89
C ASP A 279 -22.84 1.52 1.33
N TRP A 280 -22.63 1.39 2.64
CA TRP A 280 -21.71 0.38 3.18
C TRP A 280 -22.15 -1.04 2.79
N ARG A 281 -23.44 -1.32 2.86
CA ARG A 281 -24.03 -2.65 2.61
C ARG A 281 -24.32 -2.92 1.13
N THR A 282 -23.89 -2.10 0.18
CA THR A 282 -24.06 -2.38 -1.26
C THR A 282 -23.26 -3.60 -1.73
N TYR A 283 -22.12 -3.87 -1.09
CA TYR A 283 -21.32 -5.05 -1.39
C TYR A 283 -21.83 -6.27 -0.64
N VAL A 284 -21.87 -7.39 -1.33
CA VAL A 284 -22.26 -8.71 -0.81
C VAL A 284 -20.99 -9.57 -0.71
N LEU A 285 -20.88 -10.43 0.29
CA LEU A 285 -19.73 -11.32 0.43
C LEU A 285 -19.73 -12.39 -0.67
N ALA A 286 -18.52 -12.70 -1.17
CA ALA A 286 -18.36 -13.74 -2.18
C ALA A 286 -18.35 -15.15 -1.56
N GLU A 287 -18.78 -16.15 -2.34
CA GLU A 287 -18.77 -17.57 -1.94
C GLU A 287 -17.37 -18.02 -1.52
N PHE A 288 -16.37 -17.77 -2.37
CA PHE A 288 -14.99 -18.16 -2.08
C PHE A 288 -14.52 -17.72 -0.69
N PHE A 289 -14.80 -16.47 -0.33
CA PHE A 289 -14.42 -15.92 0.98
C PHE A 289 -15.15 -16.62 2.13
N LEU A 290 -16.46 -16.80 2.03
CA LEU A 290 -17.25 -17.37 3.12
C LEU A 290 -17.14 -18.89 3.22
N ASP A 291 -17.02 -19.62 2.11
CA ASP A 291 -16.96 -21.08 2.12
C ASP A 291 -15.70 -21.59 2.85
N ASN A 292 -14.56 -20.91 2.68
CA ASN A 292 -13.37 -21.24 3.46
C ASN A 292 -13.58 -20.97 4.96
N LEU A 293 -14.15 -19.81 5.32
CA LEU A 293 -14.45 -19.50 6.73
C LEU A 293 -15.46 -20.49 7.35
N ASN A 294 -16.44 -20.93 6.55
CA ASN A 294 -17.40 -21.95 6.95
C ASN A 294 -16.72 -23.32 7.15
N ARG A 295 -15.91 -23.75 6.18
CA ARG A 295 -15.15 -25.01 6.22
C ARG A 295 -14.21 -25.10 7.42
N TRP A 296 -13.61 -23.99 7.80
CA TRP A 296 -12.72 -23.91 8.94
C TRP A 296 -13.46 -23.76 10.28
N ASN A 297 -14.76 -23.44 10.26
CA ASN A 297 -15.50 -22.92 11.40
C ASN A 297 -14.74 -21.72 12.03
N ASP A 298 -14.29 -20.80 11.18
CA ASP A 298 -13.38 -19.72 11.53
C ASP A 298 -14.01 -18.75 12.52
N PRO A 299 -13.37 -18.44 13.65
CA PRO A 299 -13.92 -17.54 14.65
C PRO A 299 -14.01 -16.08 14.17
N ARG A 300 -13.33 -15.69 13.09
CA ARG A 300 -13.43 -14.35 12.48
C ARG A 300 -14.74 -14.16 11.70
N ARG A 301 -15.39 -15.26 11.30
CA ARG A 301 -16.61 -15.23 10.48
C ARG A 301 -17.70 -14.29 11.02
N PRO A 302 -18.12 -14.33 12.31
CA PRO A 302 -19.14 -13.43 12.83
C PRO A 302 -18.67 -11.97 12.99
N LYS A 303 -17.37 -11.72 12.95
CA LYS A 303 -16.82 -10.35 12.91
C LYS A 303 -16.82 -9.76 11.49
N TRP A 304 -16.75 -10.61 10.46
CA TRP A 304 -16.60 -10.20 9.07
C TRP A 304 -17.85 -10.41 8.22
N ALA A 305 -18.86 -11.13 8.73
CA ALA A 305 -20.06 -11.43 8.00
C ALA A 305 -21.32 -11.38 8.88
N ASP A 306 -22.38 -10.75 8.34
CA ASP A 306 -23.73 -10.94 8.83
C ASP A 306 -24.32 -12.21 8.22
N THR A 307 -25.22 -12.88 8.92
CA THR A 307 -26.00 -14.00 8.34
C THR A 307 -27.08 -13.49 7.40
N SER A 308 -27.40 -14.31 6.40
CA SER A 308 -28.59 -14.16 5.55
C SER A 308 -29.50 -15.36 5.76
N ASN A 309 -30.72 -15.12 6.24
CA ASN A 309 -31.66 -16.20 6.62
C ASN A 309 -31.08 -17.20 7.64
N GLY A 310 -30.22 -16.71 8.56
CA GLY A 310 -29.59 -17.53 9.58
C GLY A 310 -28.31 -18.26 9.14
N GLU A 311 -27.90 -18.13 7.89
CA GLU A 311 -26.73 -18.78 7.32
C GLU A 311 -25.66 -17.77 6.86
N TYR A 312 -24.38 -18.17 6.92
CA TYR A 312 -23.29 -17.45 6.30
C TYR A 312 -23.13 -17.96 4.86
N ALA A 313 -23.69 -17.26 3.91
CA ALA A 313 -23.69 -17.64 2.50
C ALA A 313 -23.26 -16.49 1.61
N GLY A 314 -22.31 -16.74 0.72
CA GLY A 314 -21.82 -15.78 -0.27
C GLY A 314 -22.60 -15.84 -1.59
N VAL A 315 -22.17 -15.01 -2.54
CA VAL A 315 -22.61 -15.06 -3.93
C VAL A 315 -21.41 -15.42 -4.83
N PRO A 316 -21.61 -16.13 -5.95
CA PRO A 316 -20.53 -16.41 -6.88
C PRO A 316 -19.95 -15.10 -7.41
N SER A 317 -18.61 -15.03 -7.56
CA SER A 317 -17.95 -13.92 -8.25
C SER A 317 -17.82 -14.24 -9.74
N GLY A 318 -17.80 -13.19 -10.58
CA GLY A 318 -17.67 -13.37 -12.04
C GLY A 318 -18.86 -14.05 -12.73
N TYR A 319 -20.08 -13.97 -12.16
CA TYR A 319 -21.27 -14.46 -12.82
C TYR A 319 -21.61 -13.61 -14.08
N PRO A 320 -22.21 -14.22 -15.14
CA PRO A 320 -22.54 -13.52 -16.38
C PRO A 320 -23.53 -12.37 -16.20
N VAL A 321 -23.50 -11.42 -17.14
CA VAL A 321 -24.54 -10.40 -17.27
C VAL A 321 -25.87 -11.08 -17.59
N GLY A 322 -26.94 -10.65 -16.92
CA GLY A 322 -28.29 -11.22 -17.08
C GLY A 322 -28.58 -12.44 -16.20
N GLU A 323 -27.60 -12.94 -15.45
CA GLU A 323 -27.84 -13.99 -14.47
C GLU A 323 -28.49 -13.43 -13.21
N GLU A 324 -29.59 -14.01 -12.77
CA GLU A 324 -30.27 -13.61 -11.53
C GLU A 324 -29.56 -14.22 -10.32
N VAL A 325 -28.84 -13.39 -9.58
CA VAL A 325 -28.16 -13.75 -8.34
C VAL A 325 -28.80 -13.00 -7.17
N SER A 326 -29.28 -13.72 -6.17
CA SER A 326 -29.85 -13.12 -4.97
C SER A 326 -28.79 -12.70 -3.99
N ALA A 327 -28.92 -11.48 -3.44
CA ALA A 327 -28.03 -10.97 -2.41
C ALA A 327 -28.10 -11.83 -1.13
N ARG A 328 -26.94 -12.07 -0.51
CA ARG A 328 -26.78 -12.91 0.70
C ARG A 328 -26.03 -12.15 1.80
N SER A 329 -25.11 -12.80 2.48
CA SER A 329 -24.32 -12.22 3.58
C SER A 329 -23.55 -10.97 3.16
N ARG A 330 -23.40 -10.03 4.08
CA ARG A 330 -22.70 -8.75 3.88
C ARG A 330 -21.71 -8.49 5.01
N LEU A 331 -20.82 -7.52 4.80
CA LEU A 331 -19.97 -7.00 5.86
C LEU A 331 -20.84 -6.33 6.93
N PRO A 332 -20.61 -6.63 8.23
CA PRO A 332 -21.35 -6.02 9.34
C PRO A 332 -21.18 -4.50 9.39
N LEU A 333 -22.17 -3.79 9.88
CA LEU A 333 -22.08 -2.33 10.11
C LEU A 333 -20.98 -1.96 11.09
N ALA A 334 -20.74 -2.79 12.11
CA ALA A 334 -19.68 -2.57 13.09
C ALA A 334 -18.29 -2.52 12.45
N LEU A 335 -18.06 -3.28 11.38
CA LEU A 335 -16.78 -3.29 10.68
C LEU A 335 -16.47 -1.94 9.99
N LYS A 336 -17.48 -1.14 9.62
CA LYS A 336 -17.33 0.16 8.97
C LYS A 336 -16.35 1.09 9.71
N ASN A 337 -16.34 1.01 11.02
CA ASN A 337 -15.53 1.86 11.90
C ASN A 337 -14.51 1.06 12.74
N ASP A 338 -14.25 -0.20 12.36
CA ASP A 338 -13.30 -1.01 13.13
C ASP A 338 -11.90 -0.37 13.10
N PRO A 339 -11.27 -0.17 14.27
CA PRO A 339 -9.97 0.49 14.36
C PRO A 339 -8.84 -0.27 13.67
N ARG A 340 -9.02 -1.56 13.35
CA ARG A 340 -8.00 -2.43 12.76
C ARG A 340 -7.91 -2.36 11.23
N LEU A 341 -8.87 -1.71 10.56
CA LEU A 341 -8.90 -1.66 9.09
C LEU A 341 -7.79 -0.82 8.46
N GLY A 342 -7.08 0.00 9.24
CA GLY A 342 -5.92 0.78 8.75
C GLY A 342 -4.63 -0.05 8.70
N ASN A 343 -4.71 -1.28 8.23
CA ASN A 343 -3.61 -2.24 8.23
C ASN A 343 -2.61 -1.96 7.08
N ILE A 344 -1.34 -1.73 7.44
CA ILE A 344 -0.22 -1.55 6.50
C ILE A 344 0.58 -2.86 6.38
N MET A 345 0.94 -3.43 7.52
CA MET A 345 1.60 -4.73 7.64
C MET A 345 1.34 -5.31 9.02
N ASN A 346 0.93 -6.56 9.09
CA ASN A 346 0.70 -7.24 10.36
C ASN A 346 1.69 -8.37 10.62
N TYR A 347 1.84 -8.74 11.88
CA TYR A 347 2.77 -9.79 12.32
C TYR A 347 2.42 -11.16 11.72
N ALA A 348 1.13 -11.46 11.54
CA ALA A 348 0.73 -12.73 10.91
C ALA A 348 1.24 -12.87 9.48
N GLU A 349 1.24 -11.78 8.71
CA GLU A 349 1.82 -11.76 7.37
C GLU A 349 3.32 -12.11 7.40
N LEU A 350 4.07 -11.52 8.36
CA LEU A 350 5.49 -11.81 8.51
C LEU A 350 5.75 -13.28 8.83
N GLU A 351 4.97 -13.87 9.72
CA GLU A 351 5.08 -15.29 10.05
C GLU A 351 4.84 -16.19 8.81
N PHE A 352 3.87 -15.83 7.95
CA PHE A 352 3.68 -16.54 6.68
C PHE A 352 4.79 -16.27 5.65
N ILE A 353 5.44 -15.11 5.68
CA ILE A 353 6.65 -14.83 4.89
C ILE A 353 7.79 -15.75 5.32
N ILE A 354 8.02 -15.89 6.62
CA ILE A 354 9.05 -16.77 7.18
C ILE A 354 8.73 -18.24 6.86
N THR A 355 7.45 -18.63 6.99
CA THR A 355 7.00 -19.98 6.62
C THR A 355 7.30 -20.29 5.14
N GLU A 356 6.98 -19.38 4.22
CA GLU A 356 7.27 -19.55 2.80
C GLU A 356 8.76 -19.66 2.54
N ALA A 357 9.58 -18.79 3.15
CA ALA A 357 11.03 -18.82 3.01
C ALA A 357 11.64 -20.14 3.50
N SER A 358 11.12 -20.68 4.62
CA SER A 358 11.52 -21.99 5.14
C SER A 358 11.15 -23.14 4.19
N VAL A 359 9.90 -23.17 3.71
CA VAL A 359 9.43 -24.23 2.77
C VAL A 359 10.21 -24.18 1.46
N LYS A 360 10.61 -22.99 0.99
CA LYS A 360 11.48 -22.80 -0.18
C LYS A 360 12.97 -23.10 0.10
N ARG A 361 13.32 -23.36 1.37
CA ARG A 361 14.71 -23.59 1.81
C ARG A 361 15.64 -22.39 1.63
N TYR A 362 15.11 -21.19 1.71
CA TYR A 362 15.92 -19.97 1.78
C TYR A 362 16.54 -19.81 3.19
N ILE A 363 15.88 -20.39 4.19
CA ILE A 363 16.29 -20.43 5.60
C ILE A 363 16.00 -21.82 6.19
N SER A 364 16.58 -22.08 7.36
CA SER A 364 16.43 -23.36 8.09
C SER A 364 15.39 -23.32 9.21
N ALA A 365 14.60 -22.25 9.32
CA ALA A 365 13.54 -22.09 10.33
C ALA A 365 12.48 -23.20 10.24
N ASP A 366 11.84 -23.52 11.37
CA ASP A 366 10.78 -24.53 11.43
C ASP A 366 9.46 -23.97 10.84
N ALA A 367 9.10 -24.47 9.65
CA ALA A 367 7.94 -24.02 8.91
C ALA A 367 6.60 -24.22 9.67
N GLU A 368 6.45 -25.33 10.39
CA GLU A 368 5.24 -25.62 11.17
C GLU A 368 5.03 -24.59 12.27
N THR A 369 6.10 -24.27 13.01
CA THR A 369 6.04 -23.27 14.09
C THR A 369 5.62 -21.91 13.56
N HIS A 370 6.27 -21.42 12.50
CA HIS A 370 5.94 -20.11 11.92
C HIS A 370 4.54 -20.09 11.31
N TYR A 371 4.12 -21.16 10.63
CA TYR A 371 2.74 -21.27 10.14
C TYR A 371 1.71 -21.17 11.27
N LYS A 372 1.90 -21.92 12.36
CA LYS A 372 1.01 -21.86 13.53
C LYS A 372 0.99 -20.48 14.17
N ASN A 373 2.15 -19.87 14.32
CA ASN A 373 2.25 -18.50 14.83
C ASN A 373 1.47 -17.52 13.97
N GLY A 374 1.60 -17.62 12.63
CA GLY A 374 0.85 -16.82 11.69
C GLY A 374 -0.67 -16.97 11.83
N VAL A 375 -1.15 -18.21 11.96
CA VAL A 375 -2.57 -18.50 12.19
C VAL A 375 -3.06 -17.90 13.51
N ILE A 376 -2.29 -18.10 14.61
CA ILE A 376 -2.63 -17.56 15.95
C ILE A 376 -2.62 -16.02 15.93
N ALA A 377 -1.59 -15.43 15.34
CA ALA A 377 -1.46 -13.97 15.23
C ALA A 377 -2.60 -13.36 14.41
N ALA A 378 -3.00 -14.00 13.29
CA ALA A 378 -4.11 -13.54 12.46
C ALA A 378 -5.46 -13.52 13.20
N LEU A 379 -5.70 -14.46 14.12
CA LEU A 379 -6.86 -14.43 15.01
C LEU A 379 -6.70 -13.37 16.10
N GLY A 380 -5.53 -13.33 16.74
CA GLY A 380 -5.20 -12.39 17.81
C GLY A 380 -5.34 -10.93 17.39
N MET A 381 -5.04 -10.60 16.13
CA MET A 381 -5.27 -9.26 15.56
C MET A 381 -6.73 -8.82 15.68
N TRP A 382 -7.68 -9.76 15.71
CA TRP A 382 -9.11 -9.52 15.85
C TRP A 382 -9.64 -9.79 17.26
N ASP A 383 -8.78 -9.83 18.26
CA ASP A 383 -9.08 -10.17 19.66
C ASP A 383 -9.76 -11.54 19.79
N LEU A 384 -9.30 -12.50 19.01
CA LEU A 384 -9.78 -13.87 18.99
C LEU A 384 -8.66 -14.84 19.38
N THR A 385 -9.03 -15.93 20.04
CA THR A 385 -8.09 -16.98 20.42
C THR A 385 -8.26 -18.19 19.49
N ALA A 386 -7.15 -18.73 19.00
CA ALA A 386 -7.13 -19.98 18.27
C ALA A 386 -7.42 -21.14 19.26
N SER A 387 -8.57 -21.79 19.11
CA SER A 387 -8.87 -23.01 19.88
C SER A 387 -8.09 -24.21 19.32
N SER A 388 -7.85 -25.24 20.16
CA SER A 388 -7.25 -26.49 19.68
C SER A 388 -8.08 -27.12 18.56
N ALA A 389 -9.41 -27.09 18.66
CA ALA A 389 -10.31 -27.60 17.63
C ALA A 389 -10.16 -26.87 16.29
N TYR A 390 -9.85 -25.56 16.30
CA TYR A 390 -9.56 -24.81 15.09
C TYR A 390 -8.20 -25.18 14.50
N LEU A 391 -7.16 -25.27 15.35
CA LEU A 391 -5.81 -25.61 14.90
C LEU A 391 -5.70 -27.06 14.41
N ASP A 392 -6.50 -27.96 14.96
CA ASP A 392 -6.55 -29.39 14.57
C ASP A 392 -7.47 -29.65 13.37
N ASN A 393 -8.21 -28.63 12.87
CA ASN A 393 -9.01 -28.76 11.67
C ASN A 393 -8.13 -29.12 10.47
N THR A 394 -8.43 -30.21 9.78
CA THR A 394 -7.62 -30.74 8.66
C THR A 394 -7.37 -29.74 7.55
N ALA A 395 -8.27 -28.76 7.35
CA ALA A 395 -8.12 -27.69 6.37
C ALA A 395 -7.27 -26.51 6.87
N VAL A 396 -6.88 -26.50 8.15
CA VAL A 396 -6.04 -25.45 8.79
C VAL A 396 -4.71 -26.03 9.24
N LYS A 397 -4.71 -27.25 9.81
CA LYS A 397 -3.55 -27.91 10.39
C LYS A 397 -2.40 -28.01 9.38
N TRP A 398 -1.18 -27.74 9.85
CA TRP A 398 0.03 -28.02 9.09
C TRP A 398 0.24 -29.53 8.91
N ASP A 399 0.73 -29.93 7.75
CA ASP A 399 1.11 -31.31 7.45
C ASP A 399 2.45 -31.35 6.72
N ASP A 400 3.46 -31.88 7.37
CA ASP A 400 4.80 -32.02 6.79
C ASP A 400 4.84 -33.00 5.62
N GLY A 401 3.89 -33.93 5.56
CA GLY A 401 3.78 -34.92 4.48
C GLY A 401 3.21 -34.37 3.19
N GLU A 402 2.65 -33.18 3.19
CA GLU A 402 2.10 -32.54 1.98
C GLU A 402 3.19 -32.20 0.94
N SER A 403 2.78 -32.17 -0.33
CA SER A 403 3.62 -31.66 -1.41
C SER A 403 3.98 -30.19 -1.22
N LEU A 404 5.03 -29.71 -1.90
CA LEU A 404 5.39 -28.28 -1.89
C LEU A 404 4.21 -27.41 -2.35
N ASP A 405 3.49 -27.82 -3.37
CA ASP A 405 2.34 -27.11 -3.94
C ASP A 405 1.18 -27.01 -2.94
N ASP A 406 0.86 -28.10 -2.23
CA ASP A 406 -0.17 -28.11 -1.19
C ASP A 406 0.23 -27.23 0.00
N LYS A 407 1.50 -27.27 0.44
CA LYS A 407 2.03 -26.39 1.48
C LYS A 407 1.91 -24.90 1.08
N MET A 408 2.32 -24.57 -0.16
CA MET A 408 2.20 -23.21 -0.69
C MET A 408 0.73 -22.76 -0.76
N SER A 409 -0.17 -23.63 -1.24
CA SER A 409 -1.61 -23.36 -1.24
C SER A 409 -2.15 -23.06 0.16
N ARG A 410 -1.74 -23.84 1.16
CA ARG A 410 -2.14 -23.70 2.56
C ARG A 410 -1.62 -22.39 3.17
N ILE A 411 -0.34 -22.08 2.99
CA ILE A 411 0.29 -20.84 3.47
C ILE A 411 -0.43 -19.63 2.89
N HIS A 412 -0.58 -19.61 1.58
CA HIS A 412 -1.12 -18.44 0.89
C HIS A 412 -2.62 -18.27 1.11
N LEU A 413 -3.36 -19.35 1.36
CA LEU A 413 -4.77 -19.25 1.72
C LEU A 413 -4.94 -18.62 3.12
N GLN A 414 -4.11 -18.99 4.11
CA GLN A 414 -4.14 -18.36 5.44
C GLN A 414 -3.63 -16.91 5.37
N LYS A 415 -2.56 -16.67 4.61
CA LYS A 415 -2.03 -15.32 4.37
C LYS A 415 -3.06 -14.41 3.70
N TYR A 416 -3.85 -14.92 2.75
CA TYR A 416 -4.95 -14.19 2.12
C TYR A 416 -5.94 -13.63 3.16
N TYR A 417 -6.32 -14.41 4.18
CA TYR A 417 -7.19 -13.94 5.25
C TYR A 417 -6.48 -13.00 6.24
N SER A 418 -5.18 -13.15 6.47
CA SER A 418 -4.41 -12.19 7.28
C SER A 418 -4.26 -10.83 6.60
N LEU A 419 -4.30 -10.79 5.27
CA LEU A 419 -4.24 -9.59 4.44
C LEU A 419 -5.58 -8.89 4.23
N PHE A 420 -6.65 -9.30 4.91
CA PHE A 420 -7.94 -8.65 4.84
C PHE A 420 -7.83 -7.17 5.23
N TYR A 421 -8.18 -6.26 4.32
CA TYR A 421 -7.97 -4.80 4.41
C TYR A 421 -6.50 -4.36 4.56
N THR A 422 -5.54 -5.15 4.07
CA THR A 422 -4.14 -4.74 3.98
C THR A 422 -3.86 -4.19 2.57
N ASP A 423 -4.19 -2.92 2.35
CA ASP A 423 -4.07 -2.21 1.07
C ASP A 423 -4.40 -3.07 -0.17
N LEU A 424 -3.49 -3.29 -1.10
CA LEU A 424 -3.67 -4.12 -2.29
C LEU A 424 -2.92 -5.48 -2.19
N GLN A 425 -2.40 -5.84 -1.00
CA GLN A 425 -1.49 -6.97 -0.84
C GLN A 425 -2.11 -8.33 -1.20
N GLN A 426 -3.41 -8.56 -0.95
CA GLN A 426 -4.06 -9.79 -1.41
C GLN A 426 -3.91 -9.97 -2.93
N TRP A 427 -4.13 -8.91 -3.71
CA TRP A 427 -4.01 -8.94 -5.16
C TRP A 427 -2.56 -9.11 -5.61
N PHE A 428 -1.62 -8.39 -4.98
CA PHE A 428 -0.19 -8.51 -5.30
C PHE A 428 0.34 -9.92 -5.01
N GLU A 429 0.00 -10.50 -3.86
CA GLU A 429 0.41 -11.86 -3.49
C GLU A 429 -0.18 -12.92 -4.42
N CYS A 430 -1.47 -12.81 -4.76
CA CYS A 430 -2.08 -13.75 -5.70
C CYS A 430 -1.42 -13.70 -7.08
N ARG A 431 -1.07 -12.51 -7.58
CA ARG A 431 -0.35 -12.35 -8.85
C ARG A 431 1.06 -12.96 -8.80
N ARG A 432 1.73 -12.86 -7.65
CA ARG A 432 3.08 -13.39 -7.44
C ARG A 432 3.11 -14.92 -7.38
N THR A 433 2.16 -15.49 -6.66
CA THR A 433 2.18 -16.90 -6.26
C THR A 433 1.24 -17.80 -7.06
N GLY A 434 0.20 -17.23 -7.65
CA GLY A 434 -0.95 -17.97 -8.20
C GLY A 434 -1.95 -18.44 -7.15
N TYR A 435 -1.73 -18.12 -5.86
CA TYR A 435 -2.57 -18.51 -4.74
C TYR A 435 -3.21 -17.30 -4.04
N PRO A 436 -4.41 -17.48 -3.45
CA PRO A 436 -5.25 -18.68 -3.54
C PRO A 436 -5.80 -18.88 -4.96
N ILE A 437 -6.10 -20.14 -5.34
CA ILE A 437 -6.76 -20.45 -6.61
C ILE A 437 -8.20 -19.96 -6.53
N LEU A 438 -8.50 -18.90 -7.27
CA LEU A 438 -9.81 -18.28 -7.30
C LEU A 438 -10.73 -18.99 -8.32
N PRO A 439 -12.00 -19.30 -7.96
CA PRO A 439 -12.97 -19.81 -8.92
C PRO A 439 -13.16 -18.86 -10.11
N LYS A 440 -13.25 -19.40 -11.32
CA LYS A 440 -13.45 -18.62 -12.55
C LYS A 440 -14.92 -18.65 -12.95
N GLY A 441 -15.66 -17.56 -12.70
CA GLY A 441 -17.03 -17.39 -13.18
C GLY A 441 -17.08 -17.18 -14.69
N ALA A 442 -18.14 -17.63 -15.33
CA ALA A 442 -18.30 -17.57 -16.79
C ALA A 442 -18.45 -16.14 -17.36
N GLY A 443 -18.73 -15.15 -16.52
CA GLY A 443 -18.84 -13.74 -16.88
C GLY A 443 -17.56 -12.93 -16.74
N LEU A 444 -16.43 -13.57 -16.39
CA LEU A 444 -15.14 -12.88 -16.27
C LEU A 444 -14.65 -12.41 -17.64
N LEU A 445 -14.27 -11.16 -17.72
CA LEU A 445 -13.50 -10.58 -18.85
C LEU A 445 -12.00 -10.89 -18.69
N ASN A 446 -11.15 -10.27 -19.51
CA ASN A 446 -9.71 -10.51 -19.52
C ASN A 446 -9.32 -12.00 -19.70
N GLY A 447 -10.13 -12.76 -20.43
CA GLY A 447 -9.91 -14.21 -20.62
C GLY A 447 -10.06 -15.05 -19.34
N GLY A 448 -10.69 -14.51 -18.30
CA GLY A 448 -10.78 -15.13 -16.98
C GLY A 448 -9.47 -15.09 -16.17
N GLU A 449 -8.48 -14.33 -16.65
CA GLU A 449 -7.21 -14.15 -15.93
C GLU A 449 -7.26 -12.91 -15.02
N LEU A 450 -6.75 -13.07 -13.80
CA LEU A 450 -6.68 -11.99 -12.83
C LEU A 450 -5.89 -10.80 -13.43
N PRO A 451 -6.42 -9.56 -13.38
CA PRO A 451 -5.71 -8.39 -13.87
C PRO A 451 -4.30 -8.28 -13.27
N SER A 452 -3.31 -8.08 -14.15
CA SER A 452 -1.90 -8.00 -13.78
C SER A 452 -1.47 -6.60 -13.36
N ARG A 453 -2.21 -5.57 -13.75
CA ARG A 453 -1.96 -4.16 -13.41
C ARG A 453 -3.24 -3.33 -13.59
N LEU A 454 -3.21 -2.07 -13.20
CA LEU A 454 -4.12 -1.05 -13.68
C LEU A 454 -3.51 -0.32 -14.89
N ASN A 455 -4.38 0.23 -15.77
CA ASN A 455 -3.91 1.15 -16.80
C ASN A 455 -3.26 2.39 -16.15
N TYR A 456 -2.41 3.07 -16.89
CA TYR A 456 -1.98 4.41 -16.49
C TYR A 456 -3.15 5.41 -16.56
N PRO A 457 -3.15 6.48 -15.73
CA PRO A 457 -4.11 7.56 -15.88
C PRO A 457 -4.13 8.14 -17.29
N VAL A 458 -5.32 8.23 -17.89
CA VAL A 458 -5.48 8.62 -19.30
C VAL A 458 -4.88 10.00 -19.61
N TYR A 459 -4.92 10.93 -18.64
CA TYR A 459 -4.39 12.27 -18.83
C TYR A 459 -2.87 12.31 -19.08
N LEU A 460 -2.11 11.27 -18.69
CA LEU A 460 -0.67 11.17 -18.96
C LEU A 460 -0.33 11.12 -20.45
N GLN A 461 -1.27 10.62 -21.27
CA GLN A 461 -1.13 10.61 -22.73
C GLN A 461 -1.04 12.01 -23.33
N THR A 462 -1.41 13.04 -22.59
CA THR A 462 -1.34 14.44 -23.00
C THR A 462 -0.36 15.26 -22.16
N THR A 463 -0.37 15.07 -20.83
CA THR A 463 0.44 15.88 -19.91
C THR A 463 1.89 15.42 -19.80
N ASN A 464 2.17 14.13 -20.06
CA ASN A 464 3.53 13.56 -20.07
C ASN A 464 3.71 12.59 -21.26
N ARG A 465 3.28 13.03 -22.43
CA ARG A 465 3.08 12.18 -23.61
C ARG A 465 4.30 11.36 -23.98
N LYS A 466 5.47 12.01 -24.10
CA LYS A 466 6.69 11.31 -24.53
C LYS A 466 7.03 10.15 -23.59
N ASN A 467 7.15 10.43 -22.32
CA ASN A 467 7.58 9.44 -21.32
C ASN A 467 6.52 8.35 -21.11
N TYR A 468 5.21 8.66 -21.25
CA TYR A 468 4.15 7.68 -21.28
C TYR A 468 4.36 6.65 -22.42
N TYR A 469 4.60 7.10 -23.65
CA TYR A 469 4.80 6.20 -24.79
C TYR A 469 6.13 5.43 -24.70
N ASP A 470 7.17 6.03 -24.15
CA ASP A 470 8.45 5.35 -23.87
C ASP A 470 8.23 4.19 -22.86
N ALA A 471 7.47 4.42 -21.78
CA ALA A 471 7.12 3.39 -20.79
C ALA A 471 6.26 2.26 -21.41
N VAL A 472 5.25 2.60 -22.21
CA VAL A 472 4.43 1.61 -22.93
C VAL A 472 5.28 0.78 -23.90
N SER A 473 6.24 1.41 -24.61
CA SER A 473 7.17 0.71 -25.50
C SER A 473 8.09 -0.25 -24.75
N SER A 474 8.52 0.11 -23.53
CA SER A 474 9.42 -0.70 -22.68
C SER A 474 8.70 -1.86 -22.00
N GLN A 475 7.57 -1.55 -21.35
CA GLN A 475 6.85 -2.48 -20.48
C GLN A 475 5.87 -3.36 -21.24
N GLY A 476 5.35 -2.93 -22.38
CA GLY A 476 4.23 -3.52 -23.12
C GLY A 476 2.99 -2.63 -23.08
N GLU A 477 1.95 -3.02 -23.81
CA GLU A 477 0.74 -2.23 -23.98
C GLU A 477 0.08 -1.84 -22.64
N ASP A 478 -0.54 -0.67 -22.60
CA ASP A 478 -1.23 -0.15 -21.43
C ASP A 478 -2.61 -0.84 -21.24
N GLU A 479 -2.54 -2.14 -20.92
CA GLU A 479 -3.69 -3.02 -20.71
C GLU A 479 -3.56 -3.76 -19.37
N ILE A 480 -4.72 -4.13 -18.79
CA ILE A 480 -4.77 -4.81 -17.50
C ILE A 480 -4.17 -6.22 -17.53
N SER A 481 -4.04 -6.82 -18.71
CA SER A 481 -3.40 -8.12 -18.95
C SER A 481 -1.88 -8.06 -19.00
N THR A 482 -1.29 -6.88 -19.23
CA THR A 482 0.16 -6.72 -19.34
C THR A 482 0.82 -6.97 -18.00
N LYS A 483 1.68 -7.98 -17.95
CA LYS A 483 2.41 -8.36 -16.73
C LYS A 483 3.45 -7.31 -16.36
N VAL A 484 3.53 -6.99 -15.09
CA VAL A 484 4.63 -6.19 -14.54
C VAL A 484 5.92 -7.01 -14.48
N TRP A 485 7.08 -6.37 -14.31
CA TRP A 485 8.40 -7.01 -14.41
C TRP A 485 8.53 -8.27 -13.54
N TRP A 486 8.22 -8.23 -12.28
CA TRP A 486 8.37 -9.39 -11.38
C TRP A 486 7.38 -10.56 -11.66
N GLN A 487 6.35 -10.35 -12.48
CA GLN A 487 5.42 -11.41 -12.93
C GLN A 487 5.92 -12.13 -14.21
N ARG A 488 6.89 -11.57 -14.93
CA ARG A 488 7.38 -12.14 -16.19
C ARG A 488 8.33 -13.28 -15.89
N LYS A 489 8.20 -14.40 -16.59
CA LYS A 489 9.21 -15.45 -16.61
C LYS A 489 10.33 -15.05 -17.57
N ASP A 490 11.58 -15.47 -17.31
CA ASP A 490 12.76 -15.00 -18.05
C ASP A 490 12.80 -15.31 -19.55
N ASN A 491 11.80 -16.00 -20.08
CA ASN A 491 11.65 -16.34 -21.50
C ASN A 491 10.33 -15.83 -22.11
N GLN A 492 9.70 -14.81 -21.54
CA GLN A 492 8.47 -14.22 -22.08
C GLN A 492 8.61 -12.72 -22.30
#